data_515251406e06104d09debcd3d2ea3ff1
#
_entry.id   515251406e06104d09debcd3d2ea3ff1
#
_cell.length_a   1.000
_cell.length_b   1.000
_cell.length_c   1.000
_cell.angle_alpha   90.00
_cell.angle_beta   90.00
_cell.angle_gamma   90.00
#
_symmetry.space_group_name_H-M   'P 1'
#
loop_
_entity.id
_entity.type
_entity.pdbx_description
1 polymer ?
#
loop_
_entity_poly.entity_id
_entity_poly.type
_entity_poly.pdbx_seq_one_letter_code
_entity_poly.pdbx_strand_id
1 'polypeptide(L)'
;QVGNQYSKTWSFTDINYAIASKEDKTSMFLDYSELLNALDSGASAKITIYNRRINKAEFERSVLLPDKDDGLDEYRHEFNRMLTAQVTGTSNSIVRERYLTVSVVKRNADEARSYFSRVGTDLVTHLAQLSSVATELTLTERLHIFRDFFKAGEQAAAEFNIHEHARRGQHFKDWFCPDSMEFAADHFKLDARYGRVLYLQDYASYIKDSFVSELCDLDRDLMLSIDILPVPTDEAARQLQSTLLGVETNV
;
A
#
# COMPACT_ATOMS: atom_id res chain seq x y z
N GLN A 1 0.13 -13.12 -11.59
CA GLN A 1 -0.15 -13.14 -13.02
C GLN A 1 -1.60 -13.54 -13.25
N VAL A 2 -2.31 -12.78 -14.10
CA VAL A 2 -3.66 -13.13 -14.60
C VAL A 2 -3.58 -13.01 -16.12
N GLY A 3 -3.69 -14.11 -16.82
CA GLY A 3 -3.41 -14.13 -18.26
C GLY A 3 -2.01 -13.61 -18.57
N ASN A 4 -1.91 -12.60 -19.43
CA ASN A 4 -0.66 -11.94 -19.81
C ASN A 4 -0.35 -10.68 -18.97
N GLN A 5 -1.13 -10.42 -17.93
CA GLN A 5 -0.89 -9.32 -17.00
C GLN A 5 0.03 -9.76 -15.86
N TYR A 6 1.09 -9.00 -15.67
CA TYR A 6 2.09 -9.20 -14.64
C TYR A 6 2.12 -7.98 -13.73
N SER A 7 2.38 -8.19 -12.45
CA SER A 7 2.50 -7.08 -11.49
C SER A 7 3.58 -7.34 -10.46
N LYS A 8 4.23 -6.26 -10.02
CA LYS A 8 5.09 -6.23 -8.85
C LYS A 8 4.63 -5.15 -7.89
N THR A 9 4.95 -5.33 -6.62
CA THR A 9 4.60 -4.40 -5.55
C THR A 9 5.84 -4.07 -4.73
N TRP A 10 5.98 -2.81 -4.39
CA TRP A 10 6.99 -2.30 -3.47
C TRP A 10 6.29 -1.72 -2.26
N SER A 11 6.77 -2.03 -1.06
CA SER A 11 6.46 -1.24 0.13
C SER A 11 7.35 -0.01 0.16
N PHE A 12 6.86 1.11 0.67
CA PHE A 12 7.67 2.31 0.80
C PHE A 12 7.36 3.05 2.10
N THR A 13 8.37 3.75 2.62
CA THR A 13 8.25 4.50 3.87
C THR A 13 7.65 5.87 3.64
N ASP A 14 7.20 6.51 4.71
CA ASP A 14 6.64 7.86 4.67
C ASP A 14 7.70 8.90 4.27
N ILE A 15 7.21 9.98 3.70
CA ILE A 15 7.98 11.15 3.34
C ILE A 15 7.64 12.25 4.35
N ASN A 16 8.65 12.94 4.87
CA ASN A 16 8.46 13.95 5.89
C ASN A 16 7.96 15.31 5.31
N TYR A 17 6.87 15.23 4.54
CA TYR A 17 6.29 16.37 3.83
C TYR A 17 5.70 17.44 4.77
N ALA A 18 5.10 17.04 5.88
CA ALA A 18 4.35 17.94 6.76
C ALA A 18 5.22 19.07 7.33
N ILE A 19 6.47 18.77 7.71
CA ILE A 19 7.40 19.71 8.34
C ILE A 19 8.39 20.33 7.35
N ALA A 20 8.33 19.95 6.07
CA ALA A 20 9.24 20.45 5.05
C ALA A 20 8.99 21.94 4.77
N SER A 21 10.05 22.66 4.38
CA SER A 21 9.95 24.04 3.91
C SER A 21 9.12 24.16 2.63
N LYS A 22 8.75 25.37 2.23
CA LYS A 22 7.98 25.58 0.99
C LYS A 22 8.80 25.19 -0.25
N GLU A 23 10.08 25.47 -0.23
CA GLU A 23 11.03 25.13 -1.29
C GLU A 23 11.17 23.60 -1.39
N ASP A 24 11.36 22.91 -0.26
CA ASP A 24 11.47 21.45 -0.21
C ASP A 24 10.16 20.77 -0.68
N LYS A 25 9.00 21.30 -0.30
CA LYS A 25 7.69 20.79 -0.78
C LYS A 25 7.56 20.92 -2.29
N THR A 26 8.06 21.99 -2.88
CA THR A 26 8.08 22.16 -4.34
C THR A 26 9.02 21.17 -5.00
N SER A 27 10.21 20.94 -4.43
CA SER A 27 11.14 19.92 -4.93
C SER A 27 10.52 18.51 -4.84
N MET A 28 9.96 18.16 -3.68
CA MET A 28 9.27 16.86 -3.49
C MET A 28 8.13 16.65 -4.49
N PHE A 29 7.39 17.72 -4.84
CA PHE A 29 6.35 17.63 -5.85
C PHE A 29 6.91 17.35 -7.24
N LEU A 30 8.02 17.96 -7.61
CA LEU A 30 8.70 17.69 -8.88
C LEU A 30 9.24 16.27 -8.94
N ASP A 31 9.91 15.81 -7.89
CA ASP A 31 10.45 14.44 -7.77
C ASP A 31 9.30 13.39 -7.83
N TYR A 32 8.18 13.68 -7.19
CA TYR A 32 6.98 12.84 -7.28
C TYR A 32 6.39 12.82 -8.69
N SER A 33 6.41 13.95 -9.37
CA SER A 33 5.96 14.02 -10.76
C SER A 33 6.88 13.23 -11.69
N GLU A 34 8.20 13.28 -11.47
CA GLU A 34 9.17 12.45 -12.20
C GLU A 34 8.96 10.96 -11.96
N LEU A 35 8.68 10.53 -10.71
CA LEU A 35 8.33 9.16 -10.38
C LEU A 35 7.13 8.66 -11.20
N LEU A 36 6.09 9.47 -11.32
CA LEU A 36 4.90 9.10 -12.09
C LEU A 36 5.16 9.11 -13.60
N ASN A 37 5.94 10.07 -14.09
CA ASN A 37 6.31 10.17 -15.51
C ASN A 37 7.29 9.08 -15.97
N ALA A 38 7.99 8.42 -15.06
CA ALA A 38 8.83 7.26 -15.36
C ALA A 38 8.03 5.99 -15.75
N LEU A 39 6.70 6.00 -15.54
CA LEU A 39 5.84 4.89 -15.91
C LEU A 39 5.47 4.94 -17.39
N ASP A 40 5.65 3.84 -18.09
CA ASP A 40 5.24 3.70 -19.50
C ASP A 40 3.72 3.78 -19.65
N SER A 41 3.22 4.34 -20.74
CA SER A 41 1.78 4.44 -21.05
C SER A 41 1.05 3.10 -21.16
N GLY A 42 1.79 2.00 -21.34
CA GLY A 42 1.25 0.64 -21.34
C GLY A 42 1.23 -0.03 -19.95
N ALA A 43 1.64 0.68 -18.90
CA ALA A 43 1.58 0.22 -17.53
C ALA A 43 0.45 0.91 -16.77
N SER A 44 0.01 0.32 -15.68
CA SER A 44 -0.82 0.97 -14.69
C SER A 44 -0.12 0.90 -13.33
N ALA A 45 -0.23 1.95 -12.55
CA ALA A 45 0.26 1.95 -11.18
C ALA A 45 -0.90 2.11 -10.20
N LYS A 46 -0.72 1.58 -9.01
CA LYS A 46 -1.66 1.71 -7.90
C LYS A 46 -0.89 2.02 -6.63
N ILE A 47 -1.19 3.16 -6.02
CA ILE A 47 -0.76 3.45 -4.67
C ILE A 47 -1.83 2.93 -3.73
N THR A 48 -1.44 2.12 -2.77
CA THR A 48 -2.33 1.60 -1.72
C THR A 48 -1.82 2.05 -0.37
N ILE A 49 -2.68 2.68 0.41
CA ILE A 49 -2.42 3.02 1.81
C ILE A 49 -3.33 2.11 2.63
N TYR A 50 -2.73 1.32 3.49
CA TYR A 50 -3.43 0.34 4.30
C TYR A 50 -3.24 0.64 5.79
N ASN A 51 -4.29 1.09 6.43
CA ASN A 51 -4.39 1.20 7.87
C ASN A 51 -4.93 -0.11 8.41
N ARG A 52 -4.19 -0.75 9.27
CA ARG A 52 -4.64 -1.95 9.98
C ARG A 52 -4.34 -1.86 11.46
N ARG A 53 -5.17 -2.46 12.26
CA ARG A 53 -4.87 -2.61 13.68
C ARG A 53 -3.76 -3.64 13.87
N ILE A 54 -2.78 -3.28 14.70
CA ILE A 54 -1.76 -4.23 15.13
C ILE A 54 -2.45 -5.39 15.85
N ASN A 55 -2.16 -6.59 15.42
CA ASN A 55 -2.56 -7.75 16.19
C ASN A 55 -1.59 -7.94 17.37
N LYS A 56 -2.11 -8.43 18.52
CA LYS A 56 -1.33 -8.60 19.75
C LYS A 56 -0.06 -9.42 19.56
N ALA A 57 -0.13 -10.51 18.80
CA ALA A 57 1.03 -11.40 18.56
C ALA A 57 2.12 -10.74 17.71
N GLU A 58 1.74 -9.89 16.75
CA GLU A 58 2.68 -9.11 15.96
C GLU A 58 3.35 -8.01 16.81
N PHE A 59 2.57 -7.32 17.63
CA PHE A 59 3.09 -6.35 18.58
C PHE A 59 4.11 -6.97 19.55
N GLU A 60 3.75 -8.10 20.16
CA GLU A 60 4.64 -8.82 21.07
C GLU A 60 5.95 -9.22 20.38
N ARG A 61 5.89 -9.65 19.14
CA ARG A 61 7.05 -10.11 18.37
C ARG A 61 7.94 -8.98 17.84
N SER A 62 7.34 -7.85 17.45
CA SER A 62 8.04 -6.75 16.77
C SER A 62 8.48 -5.62 17.69
N VAL A 63 7.80 -5.41 18.81
CA VAL A 63 7.98 -4.25 19.67
C VAL A 63 8.54 -4.62 21.04
N LEU A 64 8.13 -5.78 21.60
CA LEU A 64 8.60 -6.18 22.91
C LEU A 64 10.05 -6.72 22.86
N LEU A 65 10.82 -6.36 23.86
CA LEU A 65 12.18 -6.84 24.01
C LEU A 65 12.17 -8.30 24.51
N PRO A 66 12.81 -9.24 23.79
CA PRO A 66 12.91 -10.61 24.24
C PRO A 66 13.87 -10.74 25.42
N ASP A 67 13.64 -11.73 26.24
CA ASP A 67 14.55 -12.10 27.32
C ASP A 67 15.90 -12.57 26.77
N LYS A 68 17.00 -12.19 27.42
CA LYS A 68 18.37 -12.52 26.98
C LYS A 68 19.22 -13.21 28.03
N ASP A 69 18.66 -13.43 29.23
CA ASP A 69 19.35 -14.06 30.36
C ASP A 69 20.71 -13.41 30.69
N ASP A 70 20.76 -12.07 30.59
CA ASP A 70 21.95 -11.25 30.80
C ASP A 70 21.87 -10.43 32.10
N GLY A 71 20.94 -10.77 33.02
CA GLY A 71 20.69 -10.07 34.30
C GLY A 71 19.90 -8.77 34.13
N LEU A 72 19.46 -8.40 32.93
CA LEU A 72 18.68 -7.19 32.67
C LEU A 72 17.21 -7.49 32.31
N ASP A 73 16.76 -8.72 32.46
CA ASP A 73 15.42 -9.13 32.03
C ASP A 73 14.32 -8.49 32.91
N GLU A 74 14.58 -8.17 34.17
CA GLU A 74 13.63 -7.43 35.01
C GLU A 74 13.32 -6.05 34.42
N TYR A 75 14.33 -5.33 33.92
CA TYR A 75 14.16 -4.03 33.26
C TYR A 75 13.43 -4.17 31.91
N ARG A 76 13.71 -5.24 31.16
CA ARG A 76 12.97 -5.54 29.92
C ARG A 76 11.50 -5.80 30.19
N HIS A 77 11.20 -6.56 31.23
CA HIS A 77 9.81 -6.83 31.63
C HIS A 77 9.07 -5.57 32.05
N GLU A 78 9.72 -4.67 32.78
CA GLU A 78 9.10 -3.40 33.17
C GLU A 78 8.87 -2.49 31.97
N PHE A 79 9.86 -2.38 31.09
CA PHE A 79 9.74 -1.64 29.83
C PHE A 79 8.64 -2.21 28.94
N ASN A 80 8.59 -3.53 28.76
CA ASN A 80 7.56 -4.21 28.00
C ASN A 80 6.16 -4.00 28.60
N ARG A 81 6.04 -3.99 29.92
CA ARG A 81 4.78 -3.68 30.61
C ARG A 81 4.32 -2.25 30.35
N MET A 82 5.23 -1.28 30.37
CA MET A 82 4.95 0.11 30.04
C MET A 82 4.47 0.27 28.59
N LEU A 83 5.17 -0.35 27.63
CA LEU A 83 4.78 -0.35 26.22
C LEU A 83 3.39 -0.98 26.00
N THR A 84 3.15 -2.12 26.63
CA THR A 84 1.86 -2.82 26.54
C THR A 84 0.72 -1.98 27.11
N ALA A 85 0.94 -1.32 28.24
CA ALA A 85 -0.04 -0.42 28.87
C ALA A 85 -0.32 0.80 27.96
N GLN A 86 0.68 1.35 27.32
CA GLN A 86 0.55 2.47 26.39
C GLN A 86 -0.26 2.09 25.14
N VAL A 87 -0.02 0.93 24.57
CA VAL A 87 -0.77 0.45 23.37
C VAL A 87 -2.20 0.05 23.72
N THR A 88 -2.44 -0.56 24.87
CA THR A 88 -3.79 -0.93 25.30
C THR A 88 -4.61 0.26 25.80
N GLY A 89 -3.95 1.31 26.29
CA GLY A 89 -4.60 2.53 26.81
C GLY A 89 -4.88 3.61 25.75
N THR A 90 -4.27 3.52 24.58
CA THR A 90 -4.49 4.43 23.47
C THR A 90 -5.22 3.73 22.34
N SER A 91 -6.24 4.37 21.75
CA SER A 91 -6.94 3.89 20.56
C SER A 91 -6.05 3.81 19.30
N ASN A 92 -4.75 4.13 19.42
CA ASN A 92 -3.80 4.30 18.33
C ASN A 92 -2.97 3.04 18.04
N SER A 93 -3.56 1.87 18.02
CA SER A 93 -2.88 0.64 17.56
C SER A 93 -2.98 0.45 16.04
N ILE A 94 -3.00 1.54 15.26
CA ILE A 94 -3.04 1.48 13.81
C ILE A 94 -1.63 1.59 13.23
N VAL A 95 -1.25 0.62 12.43
CA VAL A 95 -0.08 0.67 11.55
C VAL A 95 -0.55 1.10 10.18
N ARG A 96 0.16 2.06 9.59
CA ARG A 96 -0.07 2.54 8.23
C ARG A 96 1.03 2.01 7.32
N GLU A 97 0.63 1.17 6.40
CA GLU A 97 1.51 0.60 5.38
C GLU A 97 1.21 1.23 4.02
N ARG A 98 2.24 1.40 3.20
CA ARG A 98 2.14 2.04 1.88
C ARG A 98 2.75 1.13 0.84
N TYR A 99 2.03 0.95 -0.25
CA TYR A 99 2.42 0.07 -1.33
C TYR A 99 2.27 0.76 -2.68
N LEU A 100 3.23 0.55 -3.55
CA LEU A 100 3.17 0.92 -4.95
C LEU A 100 3.15 -0.38 -5.77
N THR A 101 2.06 -0.61 -6.48
CA THR A 101 1.93 -1.77 -7.37
C THR A 101 1.94 -1.30 -8.82
N VAL A 102 2.86 -1.82 -9.61
CA VAL A 102 2.90 -1.61 -11.06
C VAL A 102 2.44 -2.88 -11.76
N SER A 103 1.56 -2.71 -12.73
CA SER A 103 1.01 -3.78 -13.56
C SER A 103 1.25 -3.47 -15.04
N VAL A 104 1.59 -4.51 -15.81
CA VAL A 104 1.87 -4.39 -17.24
C VAL A 104 1.41 -5.65 -17.97
N VAL A 105 0.98 -5.50 -19.21
CA VAL A 105 0.69 -6.62 -20.09
C VAL A 105 1.94 -6.92 -20.93
N LYS A 106 2.44 -8.15 -20.86
CA LYS A 106 3.61 -8.64 -21.64
C LYS A 106 3.30 -10.01 -22.24
N ARG A 107 3.99 -10.37 -23.30
CA ARG A 107 3.77 -11.65 -24.01
C ARG A 107 4.12 -12.87 -23.15
N ASN A 108 5.16 -12.74 -22.35
CA ASN A 108 5.67 -13.82 -21.52
C ASN A 108 6.33 -13.28 -20.23
N ALA A 109 6.70 -14.20 -19.34
CA ALA A 109 7.29 -13.88 -18.05
C ALA A 109 8.70 -13.26 -18.14
N ASP A 110 9.47 -13.59 -19.19
CA ASP A 110 10.84 -13.08 -19.33
C ASP A 110 10.82 -11.61 -19.77
N GLU A 111 9.91 -11.23 -20.69
CA GLU A 111 9.70 -9.83 -21.02
C GLU A 111 9.21 -9.03 -19.80
N ALA A 112 8.31 -9.60 -19.03
CA ALA A 112 7.84 -8.97 -17.79
C ALA A 112 8.97 -8.82 -16.76
N ARG A 113 9.82 -9.82 -16.60
CA ARG A 113 10.98 -9.78 -15.68
C ARG A 113 11.96 -8.69 -16.09
N SER A 114 12.29 -8.60 -17.37
CA SER A 114 13.17 -7.56 -17.90
C SER A 114 12.59 -6.17 -17.71
N TYR A 115 11.29 -6.01 -17.96
CA TYR A 115 10.57 -4.76 -17.71
C TYR A 115 10.65 -4.34 -16.23
N PHE A 116 10.30 -5.22 -15.31
CA PHE A 116 10.29 -4.91 -13.88
C PHE A 116 11.70 -4.73 -13.29
N SER A 117 12.74 -5.34 -13.88
CA SER A 117 14.11 -5.10 -13.46
C SER A 117 14.52 -3.64 -13.73
N ARG A 118 14.16 -3.09 -14.90
CA ARG A 118 14.41 -1.68 -15.24
C ARG A 118 13.54 -0.75 -14.41
N VAL A 119 12.23 -0.89 -14.52
CA VAL A 119 11.27 0.01 -13.85
C VAL A 119 11.41 -0.03 -12.33
N GLY A 120 11.69 -1.21 -11.76
CA GLY A 120 11.92 -1.35 -10.32
C GLY A 120 13.13 -0.55 -9.83
N THR A 121 14.24 -0.55 -10.60
CA THR A 121 15.41 0.26 -10.28
C THR A 121 15.09 1.75 -10.34
N ASP A 122 14.38 2.19 -11.38
CA ASP A 122 13.99 3.59 -11.54
C ASP A 122 13.06 4.04 -10.39
N LEU A 123 12.05 3.23 -10.06
CA LEU A 123 11.11 3.50 -8.95
C LEU A 123 11.83 3.61 -7.59
N VAL A 124 12.73 2.69 -7.29
CA VAL A 124 13.50 2.73 -6.03
C VAL A 124 14.37 3.98 -5.97
N THR A 125 14.97 4.37 -7.10
CA THR A 125 15.80 5.57 -7.19
C THR A 125 14.97 6.84 -6.96
N HIS A 126 13.83 6.99 -7.63
CA HIS A 126 12.95 8.15 -7.46
C HIS A 126 12.36 8.23 -6.04
N LEU A 127 11.97 7.09 -5.45
CA LEU A 127 11.51 7.06 -4.05
C LEU A 127 12.63 7.43 -3.07
N ALA A 128 13.88 7.03 -3.35
CA ALA A 128 15.03 7.44 -2.54
C ALA A 128 15.30 8.94 -2.64
N GLN A 129 15.11 9.57 -3.81
CA GLN A 129 15.18 11.03 -3.97
C GLN A 129 14.15 11.76 -3.09
N LEU A 130 12.96 11.17 -2.95
CA LEU A 130 11.93 11.63 -2.03
C LEU A 130 12.23 11.29 -0.54
N SER A 131 13.42 10.79 -0.23
CA SER A 131 13.79 10.31 1.12
C SER A 131 12.94 9.15 1.63
N SER A 132 12.33 8.39 0.73
CA SER A 132 11.56 7.18 1.04
C SER A 132 12.37 5.92 0.71
N VAL A 133 12.33 4.94 1.60
CA VAL A 133 12.95 3.63 1.38
C VAL A 133 11.91 2.70 0.76
N ALA A 134 12.20 2.18 -0.41
CA ALA A 134 11.35 1.24 -1.11
C ALA A 134 11.94 -0.18 -1.13
N THR A 135 11.11 -1.18 -0.85
CA THR A 135 11.49 -2.59 -0.84
C THR A 135 10.51 -3.40 -1.71
N GLU A 136 11.03 -4.17 -2.66
CA GLU A 136 10.21 -5.06 -3.49
C GLU A 136 9.65 -6.19 -2.62
N LEU A 137 8.34 -6.41 -2.69
CA LEU A 137 7.67 -7.48 -1.97
C LEU A 137 7.71 -8.79 -2.73
N THR A 138 8.01 -9.86 -1.99
CA THR A 138 7.88 -11.23 -2.47
C THR A 138 6.41 -11.63 -2.65
N LEU A 139 6.16 -12.74 -3.33
CA LEU A 139 4.82 -13.29 -3.47
C LEU A 139 4.18 -13.57 -2.09
N THR A 140 4.94 -14.12 -1.16
CA THR A 140 4.46 -14.44 0.18
C THR A 140 4.04 -13.19 0.94
N GLU A 141 4.85 -12.15 0.95
CA GLU A 141 4.52 -10.86 1.60
C GLU A 141 3.26 -10.23 0.99
N ARG A 142 3.12 -10.26 -0.34
CA ARG A 142 1.89 -9.78 -1.01
C ARG A 142 0.64 -10.59 -0.61
N LEU A 143 0.77 -11.91 -0.45
CA LEU A 143 -0.33 -12.74 0.01
C LEU A 143 -0.69 -12.47 1.47
N HIS A 144 0.31 -12.11 2.31
CA HIS A 144 0.04 -11.68 3.68
C HIS A 144 -0.81 -10.40 3.75
N ILE A 145 -0.57 -9.41 2.87
CA ILE A 145 -1.42 -8.21 2.80
C ILE A 145 -2.89 -8.59 2.55
N PHE A 146 -3.16 -9.50 1.61
CA PHE A 146 -4.52 -9.97 1.36
C PHE A 146 -5.09 -10.73 2.55
N ARG A 147 -4.27 -11.55 3.21
CA ARG A 147 -4.71 -12.29 4.39
C ARG A 147 -5.10 -11.35 5.53
N ASP A 148 -4.27 -10.35 5.83
CA ASP A 148 -4.55 -9.36 6.86
C ASP A 148 -5.83 -8.57 6.58
N PHE A 149 -6.09 -8.29 5.30
CA PHE A 149 -7.32 -7.63 4.89
C PHE A 149 -8.56 -8.53 5.02
N PHE A 150 -8.47 -9.78 4.55
CA PHE A 150 -9.62 -10.70 4.50
C PHE A 150 -9.83 -11.45 5.80
N LYS A 151 -8.77 -11.84 6.51
CA LYS A 151 -8.83 -12.57 7.79
C LYS A 151 -8.26 -11.71 8.90
N ALA A 152 -9.02 -11.49 9.97
CA ALA A 152 -8.59 -10.69 11.11
C ALA A 152 -8.11 -11.56 12.28
N GLY A 153 -7.29 -10.97 13.15
CA GLY A 153 -6.87 -11.57 14.41
C GLY A 153 -5.76 -12.62 14.27
N GLU A 154 -5.75 -13.61 15.14
CA GLU A 154 -4.69 -14.62 15.22
C GLU A 154 -4.51 -15.45 13.93
N GLN A 155 -5.54 -15.53 13.11
CA GLN A 155 -5.47 -16.23 11.83
C GLN A 155 -4.54 -15.55 10.82
N ALA A 156 -4.28 -14.25 10.96
CA ALA A 156 -3.37 -13.51 10.08
C ALA A 156 -1.90 -13.96 10.24
N ALA A 157 -1.50 -14.43 11.42
CA ALA A 157 -0.13 -14.78 11.76
C ALA A 157 0.37 -16.13 11.22
N ALA A 158 -0.47 -16.88 10.49
CA ALA A 158 -0.09 -18.20 9.98
C ALA A 158 0.94 -18.10 8.85
N GLU A 159 2.01 -18.89 8.94
CA GLU A 159 3.01 -18.98 7.89
C GLU A 159 2.44 -19.61 6.62
N PHE A 160 2.84 -19.08 5.47
CA PHE A 160 2.43 -19.57 4.16
C PHE A 160 3.59 -20.27 3.46
N ASN A 161 3.34 -21.53 3.11
CA ASN A 161 4.25 -22.30 2.28
C ASN A 161 3.52 -22.78 1.02
N ILE A 162 3.78 -22.13 -0.12
CA ILE A 162 3.13 -22.42 -1.40
C ILE A 162 3.36 -23.86 -1.86
N HIS A 163 4.53 -24.44 -1.61
CA HIS A 163 4.86 -25.79 -2.01
C HIS A 163 4.08 -26.82 -1.19
N GLU A 164 3.86 -26.55 0.10
CA GLU A 164 3.10 -27.42 0.97
C GLU A 164 1.62 -27.38 0.63
N HIS A 165 1.05 -26.20 0.34
CA HIS A 165 -0.32 -26.05 -0.14
C HIS A 165 -0.54 -26.77 -1.47
N ALA A 166 0.38 -26.61 -2.42
CA ALA A 166 0.32 -27.31 -3.71
C ALA A 166 0.38 -28.84 -3.54
N ARG A 167 1.23 -29.36 -2.62
CA ARG A 167 1.30 -30.79 -2.31
C ARG A 167 0.00 -31.34 -1.76
N ARG A 168 -0.73 -30.54 -0.96
CA ARG A 168 -2.02 -30.91 -0.38
C ARG A 168 -3.18 -30.76 -1.36
N GLY A 169 -2.93 -30.32 -2.61
CA GLY A 169 -3.95 -30.04 -3.60
C GLY A 169 -4.82 -28.82 -3.26
N GLN A 170 -4.39 -27.99 -2.33
CA GLN A 170 -5.10 -26.77 -1.92
C GLN A 170 -4.73 -25.62 -2.84
N HIS A 171 -5.72 -24.80 -3.18
CA HIS A 171 -5.48 -23.60 -3.95
C HIS A 171 -4.91 -22.50 -3.02
N PHE A 172 -3.92 -21.74 -3.49
CA PHE A 172 -3.30 -20.67 -2.67
C PHE A 172 -4.30 -19.60 -2.18
N LYS A 173 -5.44 -19.43 -2.88
CA LYS A 173 -6.51 -18.51 -2.47
C LYS A 173 -7.19 -18.96 -1.17
N ASP A 174 -7.28 -20.27 -0.91
CA ASP A 174 -7.91 -20.81 0.29
C ASP A 174 -7.20 -20.35 1.57
N TRP A 175 -5.91 -19.97 1.44
CA TRP A 175 -5.13 -19.49 2.55
C TRP A 175 -5.52 -18.07 3.01
N PHE A 176 -5.93 -17.18 2.13
CA PHE A 176 -6.25 -15.79 2.46
C PHE A 176 -7.73 -15.43 2.31
N CYS A 177 -8.53 -16.20 1.58
CA CYS A 177 -9.95 -15.94 1.46
C CYS A 177 -10.67 -16.16 2.81
N PRO A 178 -11.67 -15.34 3.15
CA PRO A 178 -12.53 -15.57 4.30
C PRO A 178 -13.37 -16.83 4.09
N ASP A 179 -13.83 -17.42 5.20
CA ASP A 179 -14.64 -18.64 5.15
C ASP A 179 -16.09 -18.34 4.72
N SER A 180 -16.56 -17.10 4.96
CA SER A 180 -17.85 -16.63 4.49
C SER A 180 -17.80 -15.22 3.93
N MET A 181 -18.59 -14.96 2.88
CA MET A 181 -18.76 -13.64 2.28
C MET A 181 -20.25 -13.39 2.04
N GLU A 182 -20.74 -12.26 2.51
CA GLU A 182 -22.09 -11.78 2.24
C GLU A 182 -21.98 -10.40 1.59
N PHE A 183 -22.79 -10.14 0.55
CA PHE A 183 -22.81 -8.85 -0.14
C PHE A 183 -24.21 -8.26 -0.11
N ALA A 184 -24.34 -7.07 0.45
CA ALA A 184 -25.57 -6.28 0.48
C ALA A 184 -25.42 -5.01 -0.37
N ALA A 185 -26.48 -4.23 -0.48
CA ALA A 185 -26.49 -3.03 -1.31
C ALA A 185 -25.54 -1.92 -0.78
N ASP A 186 -25.36 -1.85 0.54
CA ASP A 186 -24.64 -0.78 1.21
C ASP A 186 -23.42 -1.24 2.01
N HIS A 187 -23.22 -2.56 2.15
CA HIS A 187 -22.09 -3.14 2.87
C HIS A 187 -21.76 -4.56 2.36
N PHE A 188 -20.61 -5.03 2.75
CA PHE A 188 -20.26 -6.46 2.66
C PHE A 188 -19.87 -6.98 4.04
N LYS A 189 -19.96 -8.30 4.21
CA LYS A 189 -19.52 -8.96 5.42
C LYS A 189 -18.51 -10.04 5.06
N LEU A 190 -17.40 -10.07 5.76
CA LEU A 190 -16.33 -11.05 5.65
C LEU A 190 -16.20 -11.75 7.01
N ASP A 191 -16.63 -12.98 7.12
CA ASP A 191 -16.79 -13.70 8.37
C ASP A 191 -17.63 -12.88 9.39
N ALA A 192 -17.03 -12.41 10.47
CA ALA A 192 -17.70 -11.59 11.50
C ALA A 192 -17.55 -10.08 11.28
N ARG A 193 -16.82 -9.62 10.23
CA ARG A 193 -16.54 -8.21 10.01
C ARG A 193 -17.41 -7.60 8.93
N TYR A 194 -17.83 -6.37 9.17
CA TYR A 194 -18.56 -5.57 8.18
C TYR A 194 -17.59 -4.60 7.50
N GLY A 195 -17.77 -4.41 6.21
CA GLY A 195 -17.02 -3.48 5.42
C GLY A 195 -17.90 -2.71 4.44
N ARG A 196 -17.41 -1.57 4.00
CA ARG A 196 -18.04 -0.75 2.98
C ARG A 196 -17.01 -0.28 1.98
N VAL A 197 -17.37 -0.30 0.70
CA VAL A 197 -16.56 0.30 -0.35
C VAL A 197 -17.11 1.71 -0.61
N LEU A 198 -16.21 2.68 -0.58
CA LEU A 198 -16.48 4.05 -0.99
C LEU A 198 -15.60 4.37 -2.20
N TYR A 199 -16.11 5.15 -3.13
CA TYR A 199 -15.34 5.64 -4.26
C TYR A 199 -15.61 7.12 -4.48
N LEU A 200 -14.59 7.83 -4.94
CA LEU A 200 -14.73 9.23 -5.28
C LEU A 200 -15.37 9.31 -6.67
N GLN A 201 -16.64 9.70 -6.71
CA GLN A 201 -17.45 9.76 -7.93
C GLN A 201 -17.12 11.03 -8.73
N ASP A 202 -17.08 12.16 -8.05
CA ASP A 202 -16.82 13.46 -8.68
C ASP A 202 -15.69 14.17 -7.96
N TYR A 203 -14.80 14.77 -8.72
CA TYR A 203 -13.70 15.57 -8.18
C TYR A 203 -14.16 17.01 -8.06
N ALA A 204 -14.00 17.59 -6.87
CA ALA A 204 -14.16 19.03 -6.70
C ALA A 204 -13.13 19.78 -7.56
N SER A 205 -13.44 21.01 -7.97
CA SER A 205 -12.50 21.87 -8.70
C SER A 205 -11.22 22.16 -7.93
N TYR A 206 -11.25 22.01 -6.61
CA TYR A 206 -10.12 22.12 -5.72
C TYR A 206 -10.18 21.03 -4.65
N ILE A 207 -9.10 20.28 -4.52
CA ILE A 207 -8.88 19.29 -3.47
C ILE A 207 -7.67 19.73 -2.67
N LYS A 208 -7.79 19.78 -1.34
CA LYS A 208 -6.65 20.09 -0.46
C LYS A 208 -5.66 18.94 -0.47
N ASP A 209 -4.39 19.25 -0.38
CA ASP A 209 -3.29 18.27 -0.20
C ASP A 209 -3.43 17.45 1.09
N SER A 210 -4.13 17.96 2.11
CA SER A 210 -4.46 17.22 3.33
C SER A 210 -5.54 16.13 3.17
N PHE A 211 -6.27 16.09 2.05
CA PHE A 211 -7.43 15.18 1.88
C PHE A 211 -7.11 13.71 2.12
N VAL A 212 -6.02 13.21 1.53
CA VAL A 212 -5.59 11.82 1.71
C VAL A 212 -5.15 11.56 3.15
N SER A 213 -4.44 12.52 3.77
CA SER A 213 -4.02 12.42 5.16
C SER A 213 -5.22 12.37 6.11
N GLU A 214 -6.20 13.25 5.93
CA GLU A 214 -7.42 13.28 6.74
C GLU A 214 -8.20 11.95 6.66
N LEU A 215 -8.31 11.35 5.47
CA LEU A 215 -8.91 10.03 5.30
C LEU A 215 -8.10 8.93 6.01
N CYS A 216 -6.78 8.99 5.93
CA CYS A 216 -5.91 8.00 6.54
C CYS A 216 -5.79 8.17 8.07
N ASP A 217 -6.14 9.32 8.62
CA ASP A 217 -6.12 9.58 10.07
C ASP A 217 -7.37 9.06 10.80
N LEU A 218 -8.31 8.48 10.06
CA LEU A 218 -9.45 7.80 10.68
C LEU A 218 -8.97 6.59 11.51
N ASP A 219 -9.44 6.49 12.76
CA ASP A 219 -9.18 5.35 13.65
C ASP A 219 -10.01 4.11 13.23
N ARG A 220 -9.74 3.63 12.02
CA ARG A 220 -10.44 2.49 11.40
C ARG A 220 -9.48 1.69 10.53
N ASP A 221 -9.78 0.40 10.38
CA ASP A 221 -9.18 -0.39 9.32
C ASP A 221 -9.64 0.20 7.98
N LEU A 222 -8.69 0.64 7.18
CA LEU A 222 -8.92 1.32 5.92
C LEU A 222 -7.93 0.86 4.87
N MET A 223 -8.41 0.58 3.67
CA MET A 223 -7.56 0.42 2.49
C MET A 223 -7.95 1.46 1.45
N LEU A 224 -7.09 2.46 1.28
CA LEU A 224 -7.24 3.49 0.25
C LEU A 224 -6.42 3.08 -0.97
N SER A 225 -7.05 3.09 -2.15
CA SER A 225 -6.38 2.81 -3.42
C SER A 225 -6.50 4.01 -4.36
N ILE A 226 -5.37 4.42 -4.94
CA ILE A 226 -5.27 5.47 -5.96
C ILE A 226 -4.72 4.80 -7.21
N ASP A 227 -5.57 4.68 -8.24
CA ASP A 227 -5.18 4.13 -9.53
C ASP A 227 -4.61 5.24 -10.43
N ILE A 228 -3.45 4.97 -11.00
CA ILE A 228 -2.70 5.89 -11.87
C ILE A 228 -2.57 5.23 -13.23
N LEU A 229 -3.14 5.87 -14.23
CA LEU A 229 -3.09 5.42 -15.62
C LEU A 229 -2.29 6.44 -16.44
N PRO A 230 -1.04 6.15 -16.80
CA PRO A 230 -0.24 7.03 -17.63
C PRO A 230 -0.88 7.22 -19.00
N VAL A 231 -0.98 8.48 -19.44
CA VAL A 231 -1.50 8.83 -20.77
C VAL A 231 -0.31 8.98 -21.73
N PRO A 232 -0.42 8.50 -22.98
CA PRO A 232 0.61 8.73 -24.00
C PRO A 232 0.92 10.22 -24.15
N THR A 233 2.20 10.57 -24.29
CA THR A 233 2.67 11.97 -24.32
C THR A 233 2.01 12.80 -25.42
N ASP A 234 1.75 12.22 -26.57
CA ASP A 234 1.08 12.89 -27.70
C ASP A 234 -0.41 13.14 -27.42
N GLU A 235 -1.06 12.28 -26.68
CA GLU A 235 -2.44 12.46 -26.25
C GLU A 235 -2.53 13.51 -25.12
N ALA A 236 -1.62 13.46 -24.15
CA ALA A 236 -1.53 14.47 -23.09
C ALA A 236 -1.28 15.87 -23.67
N ALA A 237 -0.37 16.00 -24.65
CA ALA A 237 -0.12 17.26 -25.32
C ALA A 237 -1.36 17.81 -26.05
N ARG A 238 -2.12 16.94 -26.74
CA ARG A 238 -3.37 17.33 -27.39
C ARG A 238 -4.44 17.78 -26.41
N GLN A 239 -4.58 17.10 -25.27
CA GLN A 239 -5.53 17.46 -24.24
C GLN A 239 -5.17 18.83 -23.63
N LEU A 240 -3.88 19.07 -23.33
CA LEU A 240 -3.41 20.36 -22.82
C LEU A 240 -3.64 21.51 -23.79
N GLN A 241 -3.36 21.31 -25.10
CA GLN A 241 -3.64 22.30 -26.13
C GLN A 241 -5.14 22.61 -26.24
N SER A 242 -5.99 21.58 -26.21
CA SER A 242 -7.44 21.75 -26.24
C SER A 242 -7.95 22.56 -25.05
N THR A 243 -7.41 22.30 -23.85
CA THR A 243 -7.76 23.02 -22.62
C THR A 243 -7.31 24.50 -22.70
N LEU A 244 -6.09 24.76 -23.19
CA LEU A 244 -5.58 26.12 -23.36
C LEU A 244 -6.43 26.92 -24.33
N LEU A 245 -6.77 26.36 -25.50
CA LEU A 245 -7.65 27.00 -26.48
C LEU A 245 -9.05 27.26 -25.92
N GLY A 246 -9.57 26.35 -25.07
CA GLY A 246 -10.85 26.55 -24.41
C GLY A 246 -10.83 27.69 -23.38
N VAL A 247 -9.70 27.91 -22.73
CA VAL A 247 -9.53 29.06 -21.81
C VAL A 247 -9.38 30.36 -22.57
N GLU A 248 -8.61 30.38 -23.65
CA GLU A 248 -8.40 31.59 -24.48
C GLU A 248 -9.70 32.03 -25.23
N THR A 249 -10.62 31.09 -25.50
CA THR A 249 -11.90 31.41 -26.16
C THR A 249 -12.98 31.90 -25.21
N ASN A 250 -12.80 31.72 -23.90
CA ASN A 250 -13.75 32.15 -22.85
C ASN A 250 -13.31 33.43 -22.12
N VAL A 251 -12.30 34.13 -22.58
CA VAL A 251 -11.87 35.48 -22.19
C VAL A 251 -12.27 36.49 -23.25
#